data_101c5f7ebda48eea96c34fd8ec459a91
#
_entry.id   101c5f7ebda48eea96c34fd8ec459a91
#
_cell.length_a   1.000
_cell.length_b   1.000
_cell.length_c   1.000
_cell.angle_alpha   90.00
_cell.angle_beta   90.00
_cell.angle_gamma   90.00
#
_symmetry.space_group_name_H-M   'P 1'
#
loop_
_entity.id
_entity.type
_entity.pdbx_description
1 polymer ?
#
loop_
_entity_poly.entity_id
_entity_poly.type
_entity_poly.pdbx_seq_one_letter_code
_entity_poly.pdbx_strand_id
1 'polypeptide(L)'
;FRGTADAGEHVKNSTDKKTGVPIFSLYNGKNGTPNIDVLKNTDVLVVDIQDVGLRFYTYYISMLQLMNACAKTKTTMMILDRPNPNGCYVDGPVLDMKYKSGVGALPIPVVHGLTLAEMAGMINGEGWLEGGEPCQLDIIACRNYTHSTRYKLPIAPSPNLPNMQAIYLYPSICLFEGTDVSLGRGTGLPFQQYGHPQMTGYKYSFIPRSVPGAKKPPQINQLCFGVNLSHKPQEEIIKRGFDLTYVIDAYRNLNVGERFFTPFFTKLVGVDYVQKMIMEGRSNEEIRAVWQPELEKYKEMRRKYLIYKEEGVSSKGVSSKGVSSKGVSSKRSKGRRSKVVKR
;
A
#
# COMPACT_ATOMS: atom_id res chain seq x y z
N PHE A 1 5.17 16.79 0.39
CA PHE A 1 5.88 16.92 -0.88
C PHE A 1 7.39 16.68 -0.73
N ARG A 2 8.00 17.17 0.34
CA ARG A 2 9.44 17.02 0.60
C ARG A 2 9.79 15.94 1.63
N GLY A 3 8.84 15.08 2.00
CA GLY A 3 9.04 13.97 2.92
C GLY A 3 9.24 14.37 4.38
N THR A 4 8.75 15.54 4.78
CA THR A 4 8.91 16.07 6.15
C THR A 4 7.69 15.90 7.04
N ALA A 5 6.55 15.50 6.48
CA ALA A 5 5.31 15.28 7.22
C ALA A 5 5.31 13.92 7.95
N ASP A 6 4.71 13.87 9.13
CA ASP A 6 4.47 12.62 9.87
C ASP A 6 3.38 11.78 9.18
N ALA A 7 3.36 10.48 9.44
CA ALA A 7 2.32 9.60 8.93
C ALA A 7 0.94 10.06 9.47
N GLY A 8 -0.02 10.31 8.55
CA GLY A 8 -1.35 10.80 8.90
C GLY A 8 -1.43 12.30 9.22
N GLU A 9 -0.36 13.06 9.06
CA GLU A 9 -0.38 14.51 9.29
C GLU A 9 -1.22 15.23 8.23
N HIS A 10 -2.05 16.18 8.69
CA HIS A 10 -2.80 17.06 7.81
C HIS A 10 -1.87 18.06 7.11
N VAL A 11 -1.76 17.94 5.80
CA VAL A 11 -0.95 18.85 4.97
C VAL A 11 -1.85 19.92 4.36
N LYS A 12 -1.48 21.19 4.49
CA LYS A 12 -2.20 22.33 3.90
C LYS A 12 -1.74 22.59 2.46
N ASN A 13 -2.62 23.24 1.68
CA ASN A 13 -2.22 23.80 0.39
C ASN A 13 -1.06 24.79 0.58
N SER A 14 -0.15 24.80 -0.37
CA SER A 14 1.05 25.66 -0.32
C SER A 14 1.59 25.90 -1.73
N THR A 15 2.71 26.61 -1.82
CA THR A 15 3.46 26.77 -3.08
C THR A 15 4.86 26.22 -2.87
N ASP A 16 5.37 25.45 -3.82
CA ASP A 16 6.75 24.99 -3.77
C ASP A 16 7.70 26.17 -3.95
N LYS A 17 8.47 26.50 -2.90
CA LYS A 17 9.37 27.65 -2.87
C LYS A 17 10.47 27.63 -3.95
N LYS A 18 10.81 26.44 -4.44
CA LYS A 18 11.88 26.28 -5.43
C LYS A 18 11.39 26.50 -6.87
N THR A 19 10.16 26.07 -7.17
CA THR A 19 9.63 26.07 -8.54
C THR A 19 8.50 27.07 -8.76
N GLY A 20 7.90 27.61 -7.69
CA GLY A 20 6.71 28.47 -7.75
C GLY A 20 5.41 27.72 -8.06
N VAL A 21 5.47 26.38 -8.18
CA VAL A 21 4.29 25.55 -8.52
C VAL A 21 3.35 25.41 -7.32
N PRO A 22 2.03 25.61 -7.49
CA PRO A 22 1.07 25.40 -6.41
C PRO A 22 0.98 23.92 -6.01
N ILE A 23 0.87 23.66 -4.71
CA ILE A 23 0.70 22.35 -4.11
C ILE A 23 -0.69 22.27 -3.51
N PHE A 24 -1.51 21.34 -4.01
CA PHE A 24 -2.85 21.06 -3.48
C PHE A 24 -2.81 19.79 -2.63
N SER A 25 -3.27 19.89 -1.38
CA SER A 25 -3.34 18.75 -0.49
C SER A 25 -4.52 17.85 -0.82
N LEU A 26 -4.28 16.56 -0.94
CA LEU A 26 -5.32 15.52 -0.94
C LEU A 26 -5.79 15.17 0.48
N TYR A 27 -5.04 15.60 1.51
CA TYR A 27 -5.30 15.33 2.94
C TYR A 27 -5.80 16.59 3.65
N ASN A 28 -6.87 17.18 3.13
CA ASN A 28 -7.44 18.45 3.63
C ASN A 28 -8.61 18.27 4.63
N GLY A 29 -8.76 17.08 5.20
CA GLY A 29 -9.87 16.74 6.11
C GLY A 29 -11.20 16.41 5.42
N LYS A 30 -11.26 16.45 4.08
CA LYS A 30 -12.44 16.09 3.26
C LYS A 30 -12.15 14.82 2.47
N ASN A 31 -12.03 13.68 3.13
CA ASN A 31 -11.96 12.33 2.55
C ASN A 31 -10.95 12.11 1.39
N GLY A 32 -9.87 12.91 1.32
CA GLY A 32 -8.88 12.78 0.25
C GLY A 32 -9.40 13.07 -1.16
N THR A 33 -10.55 13.70 -1.30
CA THR A 33 -11.13 14.01 -2.61
C THR A 33 -10.33 15.12 -3.28
N PRO A 34 -9.82 14.91 -4.50
CA PRO A 34 -9.12 15.95 -5.24
C PRO A 34 -10.06 17.13 -5.56
N ASN A 35 -9.47 18.31 -5.70
CA ASN A 35 -10.26 19.47 -6.14
C ASN A 35 -10.66 19.27 -7.61
N ILE A 36 -11.95 19.03 -7.84
CA ILE A 36 -12.54 18.81 -9.17
C ILE A 36 -12.30 20.01 -10.12
N ASP A 37 -12.31 21.24 -9.60
CA ASP A 37 -12.11 22.43 -10.44
C ASP A 37 -10.67 22.54 -10.94
N VAL A 38 -9.70 22.03 -10.19
CA VAL A 38 -8.32 21.91 -10.68
C VAL A 38 -8.25 20.89 -11.81
N LEU A 39 -8.92 19.73 -11.66
CA LEU A 39 -8.90 18.67 -12.67
C LEU A 39 -9.61 19.06 -13.96
N LYS A 40 -10.72 19.83 -13.90
CA LYS A 40 -11.42 20.35 -15.11
C LYS A 40 -10.52 21.19 -16.02
N ASN A 41 -9.48 21.80 -15.46
CA ASN A 41 -8.51 22.62 -16.18
C ASN A 41 -7.16 21.90 -16.35
N THR A 42 -7.15 20.57 -16.25
CA THR A 42 -5.94 19.74 -16.34
C THR A 42 -6.13 18.74 -17.48
N ASP A 43 -5.25 18.77 -18.49
CA ASP A 43 -5.30 17.83 -19.62
C ASP A 43 -4.89 16.42 -19.19
N VAL A 44 -3.83 16.31 -18.38
CA VAL A 44 -3.27 15.05 -17.90
C VAL A 44 -2.91 15.14 -16.44
N LEU A 45 -3.45 14.21 -15.63
CA LEU A 45 -3.01 13.99 -14.26
C LEU A 45 -1.94 12.91 -14.22
N VAL A 46 -0.71 13.28 -13.83
CA VAL A 46 0.39 12.32 -13.70
C VAL A 46 0.43 11.75 -12.28
N VAL A 47 0.43 10.41 -12.16
CA VAL A 47 0.59 9.67 -10.91
C VAL A 47 1.98 9.04 -10.89
N ASP A 48 2.82 9.49 -9.94
CA ASP A 48 4.17 8.98 -9.70
C ASP A 48 4.35 8.70 -8.20
N ILE A 49 3.89 7.53 -7.75
CA ILE A 49 3.82 7.15 -6.34
C ILE A 49 4.44 5.76 -6.14
N GLN A 50 5.31 5.61 -5.11
CA GLN A 50 5.83 4.31 -4.70
C GLN A 50 4.89 3.65 -3.69
N ASP A 51 4.22 2.58 -4.10
CA ASP A 51 3.44 1.68 -3.25
C ASP A 51 4.31 0.52 -2.72
N VAL A 52 3.80 -0.23 -1.73
CA VAL A 52 4.49 -1.40 -1.19
C VAL A 52 3.68 -2.70 -1.36
N GLY A 53 2.58 -2.67 -2.09
CA GLY A 53 1.82 -3.85 -2.50
C GLY A 53 0.86 -4.42 -1.45
N LEU A 54 0.39 -3.61 -0.50
CA LEU A 54 -0.45 -4.05 0.60
C LEU A 54 -1.74 -3.25 0.69
N ARG A 55 -2.86 -3.95 0.97
CA ARG A 55 -4.19 -3.35 1.05
C ARG A 55 -4.27 -2.19 2.05
N PHE A 56 -3.64 -2.28 3.20
CA PHE A 56 -3.65 -1.24 4.22
C PHE A 56 -2.55 -0.18 4.05
N TYR A 57 -1.71 -0.28 2.99
CA TYR A 57 -0.84 0.81 2.55
C TYR A 57 -1.59 1.63 1.49
N THR A 58 -2.17 2.74 1.90
CA THR A 58 -3.37 3.34 1.30
C THR A 58 -3.17 4.19 0.05
N TYR A 59 -2.01 4.13 -0.61
CA TYR A 59 -1.76 4.91 -1.84
C TYR A 59 -2.67 4.49 -3.00
N TYR A 60 -3.01 3.21 -3.11
CA TYR A 60 -4.00 2.76 -4.10
C TYR A 60 -5.40 3.36 -3.85
N ILE A 61 -5.76 3.66 -2.59
CA ILE A 61 -7.03 4.33 -2.25
C ILE A 61 -7.00 5.77 -2.74
N SER A 62 -5.88 6.48 -2.56
CA SER A 62 -5.71 7.82 -3.12
C SER A 62 -5.79 7.79 -4.64
N MET A 63 -5.17 6.79 -5.29
CA MET A 63 -5.29 6.60 -6.74
C MET A 63 -6.73 6.32 -7.16
N LEU A 64 -7.48 5.47 -6.45
CA LEU A 64 -8.90 5.19 -6.72
C LEU A 64 -9.74 6.48 -6.68
N GLN A 65 -9.52 7.35 -5.69
CA GLN A 65 -10.21 8.64 -5.60
C GLN A 65 -9.86 9.58 -6.76
N LEU A 66 -8.59 9.61 -7.14
CA LEU A 66 -8.13 10.36 -8.31
C LEU A 66 -8.74 9.79 -9.61
N MET A 67 -8.82 8.46 -9.76
CA MET A 67 -9.46 7.81 -10.90
C MET A 67 -10.95 8.17 -10.99
N ASN A 68 -11.69 8.14 -9.88
CA ASN A 68 -13.09 8.58 -9.83
C ASN A 68 -13.24 10.04 -10.27
N ALA A 69 -12.35 10.92 -9.84
CA ALA A 69 -12.37 12.33 -10.21
C ALA A 69 -12.03 12.52 -11.69
N CYS A 70 -11.01 11.83 -12.21
CA CYS A 70 -10.61 11.86 -13.61
C CYS A 70 -11.71 11.32 -14.54
N ALA A 71 -12.41 10.25 -14.16
CA ALA A 71 -13.56 9.74 -14.91
C ALA A 71 -14.67 10.80 -15.03
N LYS A 72 -15.00 11.47 -13.90
CA LYS A 72 -16.01 12.55 -13.86
C LYS A 72 -15.63 13.78 -14.70
N THR A 73 -14.34 14.14 -14.76
CA THR A 73 -13.86 15.33 -15.49
C THR A 73 -13.37 15.01 -16.90
N LYS A 74 -13.31 13.74 -17.29
CA LYS A 74 -12.71 13.24 -18.54
C LYS A 74 -11.22 13.60 -18.69
N THR A 75 -10.53 13.79 -17.57
CA THR A 75 -9.10 14.04 -17.53
C THR A 75 -8.35 12.72 -17.71
N THR A 76 -7.37 12.66 -18.60
CA THR A 76 -6.50 11.48 -18.75
C THR A 76 -5.60 11.31 -17.50
N MET A 77 -5.56 10.11 -16.93
CA MET A 77 -4.61 9.77 -15.89
C MET A 77 -3.42 9.03 -16.49
N MET A 78 -2.23 9.61 -16.38
CA MET A 78 -0.97 8.98 -16.76
C MET A 78 -0.30 8.38 -15.51
N ILE A 79 -0.05 7.09 -15.51
CA ILE A 79 0.62 6.40 -14.40
C ILE A 79 2.05 6.10 -14.80
N LEU A 80 3.02 6.72 -14.12
CA LEU A 80 4.42 6.35 -14.18
C LEU A 80 4.62 5.20 -13.20
N ASP A 81 4.51 3.96 -13.71
CA ASP A 81 4.47 2.80 -12.85
C ASP A 81 5.79 2.54 -12.13
N ARG A 82 5.69 1.93 -10.94
CA ARG A 82 6.84 1.62 -10.09
C ARG A 82 6.79 0.15 -9.65
N PRO A 83 7.97 -0.51 -9.51
CA PRO A 83 8.03 -1.87 -9.02
C PRO A 83 7.37 -2.02 -7.66
N ASN A 84 6.60 -3.09 -7.49
CA ASN A 84 6.06 -3.48 -6.19
C ASN A 84 7.07 -4.37 -5.45
N PRO A 85 7.61 -3.97 -4.28
CA PRO A 85 8.56 -4.77 -3.53
C PRO A 85 7.99 -6.08 -2.98
N ASN A 86 6.66 -6.16 -2.77
CA ASN A 86 5.91 -7.36 -2.40
C ASN A 86 5.17 -7.97 -3.60
N GLY A 87 5.54 -7.65 -4.84
CA GLY A 87 4.86 -8.09 -6.06
C GLY A 87 5.02 -9.56 -6.40
N CYS A 88 5.93 -10.27 -5.74
CA CYS A 88 6.30 -11.66 -6.06
C CYS A 88 5.37 -12.72 -5.47
N TYR A 89 4.38 -12.33 -4.68
CA TYR A 89 3.39 -13.24 -4.11
C TYR A 89 2.05 -12.54 -3.87
N VAL A 90 1.01 -13.35 -3.67
CA VAL A 90 -0.36 -12.92 -3.34
C VAL A 90 -0.79 -13.71 -2.12
N ASP A 91 -1.22 -13.02 -1.03
CA ASP A 91 -1.54 -13.71 0.22
C ASP A 91 -2.47 -12.91 1.13
N GLY A 92 -3.05 -13.62 2.12
CA GLY A 92 -3.96 -13.08 3.12
C GLY A 92 -5.41 -13.04 2.64
N PRO A 93 -6.37 -12.80 3.56
CA PRO A 93 -7.79 -12.78 3.23
C PRO A 93 -8.14 -11.63 2.29
N VAL A 94 -9.02 -11.92 1.33
CA VAL A 94 -9.69 -10.91 0.51
C VAL A 94 -10.64 -10.10 1.39
N LEU A 95 -10.66 -8.78 1.20
CA LEU A 95 -11.53 -7.90 1.98
C LEU A 95 -13.02 -8.27 1.76
N ASP A 96 -13.71 -8.64 2.82
CA ASP A 96 -15.16 -8.60 2.85
C ASP A 96 -15.62 -7.13 2.90
N MET A 97 -16.35 -6.70 1.87
CA MET A 97 -16.72 -5.30 1.66
C MET A 97 -17.58 -4.70 2.78
N LYS A 98 -18.16 -5.54 3.68
CA LYS A 98 -18.81 -5.04 4.92
C LYS A 98 -17.81 -4.36 5.87
N TYR A 99 -16.51 -4.66 5.75
CA TYR A 99 -15.42 -4.03 6.50
C TYR A 99 -14.65 -2.96 5.71
N LYS A 100 -15.23 -2.47 4.59
CA LYS A 100 -14.66 -1.35 3.83
C LYS A 100 -14.34 -0.17 4.75
N SER A 101 -13.14 0.38 4.60
CA SER A 101 -12.63 1.44 5.49
C SER A 101 -11.50 2.23 4.82
N GLY A 102 -10.94 3.21 5.54
CA GLY A 102 -9.77 3.96 5.09
C GLY A 102 -8.48 3.12 4.93
N VAL A 103 -8.47 1.86 5.40
CA VAL A 103 -7.35 0.91 5.24
C VAL A 103 -7.71 -0.31 4.38
N GLY A 104 -8.85 -0.27 3.70
CA GLY A 104 -9.31 -1.31 2.78
C GLY A 104 -10.52 -0.84 2.01
N ALA A 105 -10.38 -0.51 0.72
CA ALA A 105 -11.43 0.09 -0.10
C ALA A 105 -11.95 -0.83 -1.21
N LEU A 106 -11.22 -1.87 -1.57
CA LEU A 106 -11.50 -2.77 -2.69
C LEU A 106 -11.46 -4.24 -2.24
N PRO A 107 -12.17 -5.16 -2.91
CA PRO A 107 -12.19 -6.58 -2.58
C PRO A 107 -10.89 -7.27 -3.05
N ILE A 108 -9.77 -6.90 -2.43
CA ILE A 108 -8.43 -7.41 -2.70
C ILE A 108 -7.82 -8.03 -1.44
N PRO A 109 -6.88 -8.99 -1.56
CA PRO A 109 -6.22 -9.59 -0.40
C PRO A 109 -5.25 -8.62 0.28
N VAL A 110 -4.74 -8.99 1.45
CA VAL A 110 -3.75 -8.20 2.20
C VAL A 110 -2.53 -7.91 1.33
N VAL A 111 -1.95 -8.92 0.69
CA VAL A 111 -0.86 -8.77 -0.30
C VAL A 111 -1.46 -9.01 -1.68
N HIS A 112 -1.67 -7.94 -2.44
CA HIS A 112 -2.43 -8.02 -3.69
C HIS A 112 -1.59 -8.38 -4.92
N GLY A 113 -0.26 -8.31 -4.84
CA GLY A 113 0.65 -8.73 -5.90
C GLY A 113 0.60 -7.90 -7.19
N LEU A 114 0.05 -6.69 -7.18
CA LEU A 114 -0.07 -5.79 -8.34
C LEU A 114 0.82 -4.56 -8.18
N THR A 115 1.29 -3.99 -9.28
CA THR A 115 1.76 -2.60 -9.31
C THR A 115 0.56 -1.64 -9.28
N LEU A 116 0.80 -0.33 -9.11
CA LEU A 116 -0.29 0.65 -9.16
C LEU A 116 -0.93 0.72 -10.56
N ALA A 117 -0.17 0.57 -11.63
CA ALA A 117 -0.72 0.56 -12.99
C ALA A 117 -1.61 -0.67 -13.24
N GLU A 118 -1.18 -1.84 -12.80
CA GLU A 118 -1.98 -3.06 -12.86
C GLU A 118 -3.25 -2.95 -12.01
N MET A 119 -3.15 -2.35 -10.82
CA MET A 119 -4.29 -2.06 -9.94
C MET A 119 -5.28 -1.10 -10.62
N ALA A 120 -4.81 -0.05 -11.28
CA ALA A 120 -5.68 0.87 -12.01
C ALA A 120 -6.39 0.19 -13.19
N GLY A 121 -5.69 -0.68 -13.91
CA GLY A 121 -6.29 -1.52 -14.95
C GLY A 121 -7.40 -2.42 -14.40
N MET A 122 -7.16 -3.06 -13.24
CA MET A 122 -8.13 -3.90 -12.55
C MET A 122 -9.35 -3.10 -12.06
N ILE A 123 -9.14 -1.91 -11.47
CA ILE A 123 -10.21 -1.02 -11.02
C ILE A 123 -11.15 -0.69 -12.18
N ASN A 124 -10.61 -0.33 -13.35
CA ASN A 124 -11.40 -0.07 -14.55
C ASN A 124 -12.12 -1.32 -15.07
N GLY A 125 -11.37 -2.44 -15.19
CA GLY A 125 -11.87 -3.65 -15.83
C GLY A 125 -12.93 -4.39 -15.00
N GLU A 126 -12.87 -4.29 -13.69
CA GLU A 126 -13.87 -4.86 -12.77
C GLU A 126 -14.99 -3.85 -12.42
N GLY A 127 -14.97 -2.64 -13.00
CA GLY A 127 -16.03 -1.63 -12.81
C GLY A 127 -16.11 -1.08 -11.38
N TRP A 128 -14.98 -0.96 -10.67
CA TRP A 128 -14.96 -0.54 -9.27
C TRP A 128 -15.02 0.97 -9.06
N LEU A 129 -15.11 1.75 -10.15
CA LEU A 129 -15.28 3.20 -10.07
C LEU A 129 -16.73 3.59 -9.77
N GLU A 130 -16.89 4.69 -9.04
CA GLU A 130 -18.21 5.27 -8.78
C GLU A 130 -18.84 5.73 -10.10
N GLY A 131 -20.08 5.31 -10.35
CA GLY A 131 -20.82 5.64 -11.57
C GLY A 131 -20.53 4.78 -12.78
N GLY A 132 -19.60 3.80 -12.66
CA GLY A 132 -19.35 2.77 -13.68
C GLY A 132 -18.57 3.22 -14.93
N GLU A 133 -18.34 4.53 -15.11
CA GLU A 133 -17.55 5.03 -16.23
C GLU A 133 -16.05 4.82 -15.98
N PRO A 134 -15.30 4.24 -16.95
CA PRO A 134 -13.88 4.00 -16.79
C PRO A 134 -13.08 5.32 -16.81
N CYS A 135 -12.00 5.34 -16.03
CA CYS A 135 -11.00 6.41 -16.11
C CYS A 135 -10.10 6.17 -17.35
N GLN A 136 -9.87 7.21 -18.15
CA GLN A 136 -8.92 7.12 -19.26
C GLN A 136 -7.51 7.00 -18.70
N LEU A 137 -6.85 5.87 -18.97
CA LEU A 137 -5.51 5.55 -18.47
C LEU A 137 -4.46 5.60 -19.58
N ASP A 138 -3.34 6.24 -19.26
CA ASP A 138 -2.10 6.17 -20.03
C ASP A 138 -1.00 5.60 -19.11
N ILE A 139 -0.41 4.44 -19.46
CA ILE A 139 0.48 3.71 -18.58
C ILE A 139 1.91 3.71 -19.14
N ILE A 140 2.84 4.20 -18.34
CA ILE A 140 4.27 4.12 -18.62
C ILE A 140 4.84 2.99 -17.75
N ALA A 141 5.02 1.83 -18.36
CA ALA A 141 5.47 0.62 -17.69
C ALA A 141 6.95 0.68 -17.27
N CYS A 142 7.28 -0.02 -16.18
CA CYS A 142 8.66 -0.24 -15.75
C CYS A 142 9.45 -1.04 -16.78
N ARG A 143 10.68 -0.64 -17.06
CA ARG A 143 11.61 -1.43 -17.88
C ARG A 143 12.29 -2.50 -17.01
N ASN A 144 12.52 -3.68 -17.58
CA ASN A 144 13.26 -4.79 -16.94
C ASN A 144 12.68 -5.22 -15.56
N TYR A 145 11.38 -5.07 -15.38
CA TYR A 145 10.65 -5.52 -14.20
C TYR A 145 9.77 -6.74 -14.53
N THR A 146 9.73 -7.68 -13.61
CA THR A 146 8.81 -8.83 -13.58
C THR A 146 8.31 -9.01 -12.15
N HIS A 147 7.26 -9.79 -11.95
CA HIS A 147 6.75 -10.07 -10.61
C HIS A 147 7.75 -10.86 -9.73
N SER A 148 8.69 -11.59 -10.33
CA SER A 148 9.79 -12.25 -9.60
C SER A 148 10.95 -11.33 -9.20
N THR A 149 10.97 -10.08 -9.70
CA THR A 149 12.05 -9.14 -9.41
C THR A 149 12.07 -8.74 -7.94
N ARG A 150 13.18 -9.02 -7.24
CA ARG A 150 13.45 -8.53 -5.88
C ARG A 150 13.91 -7.07 -5.94
N TYR A 151 12.98 -6.15 -5.94
CA TYR A 151 13.29 -4.72 -6.07
C TYR A 151 13.56 -4.08 -4.72
N LYS A 152 14.80 -3.64 -4.51
CA LYS A 152 15.17 -2.85 -3.33
C LYS A 152 14.81 -1.38 -3.57
N LEU A 153 13.94 -0.83 -2.75
CA LEU A 153 13.55 0.58 -2.85
C LEU A 153 14.75 1.50 -2.57
N PRO A 154 15.05 2.45 -3.48
CA PRO A 154 16.16 3.40 -3.27
C PRO A 154 15.84 4.46 -2.20
N ILE A 155 14.57 4.70 -1.94
CA ILE A 155 14.06 5.66 -0.95
C ILE A 155 13.05 4.94 -0.07
N ALA A 156 13.13 5.14 1.23
CA ALA A 156 12.16 4.61 2.19
C ALA A 156 10.75 5.15 1.88
N PRO A 157 9.74 4.29 1.71
CA PRO A 157 8.39 4.72 1.34
C PRO A 157 7.64 5.41 2.49
N SER A 158 8.13 5.24 3.71
CA SER A 158 7.60 5.86 4.93
C SER A 158 8.71 5.98 5.97
N PRO A 159 8.68 7.00 6.86
CA PRO A 159 9.59 7.06 8.02
C PRO A 159 9.55 5.80 8.90
N ASN A 160 8.42 5.09 8.92
CA ASN A 160 8.25 3.85 9.68
C ASN A 160 8.55 2.58 8.89
N LEU A 161 8.90 2.68 7.60
CA LEU A 161 9.38 1.57 6.76
C LEU A 161 10.78 1.91 6.23
N PRO A 162 11.79 1.97 7.11
CA PRO A 162 13.10 2.56 6.78
C PRO A 162 13.96 1.67 5.87
N ASN A 163 13.62 0.40 5.75
CA ASN A 163 14.41 -0.58 4.99
C ASN A 163 13.54 -1.74 4.47
N MET A 164 14.13 -2.60 3.64
CA MET A 164 13.42 -3.75 3.05
C MET A 164 12.96 -4.77 4.08
N GLN A 165 13.67 -4.91 5.20
CA GLN A 165 13.26 -5.80 6.29
C GLN A 165 11.90 -5.39 6.88
N ALA A 166 11.72 -4.10 7.15
CA ALA A 166 10.45 -3.55 7.60
C ALA A 166 9.35 -3.76 6.55
N ILE A 167 9.65 -3.56 5.25
CA ILE A 167 8.69 -3.70 4.15
C ILE A 167 8.22 -5.14 4.00
N TYR A 168 9.10 -6.13 4.11
CA TYR A 168 8.73 -7.55 4.01
C TYR A 168 8.00 -8.06 5.26
N LEU A 169 8.30 -7.54 6.45
CA LEU A 169 7.57 -7.86 7.68
C LEU A 169 6.23 -7.13 7.79
N TYR A 170 6.07 -6.00 7.10
CA TYR A 170 4.90 -5.13 7.20
C TYR A 170 3.56 -5.86 7.00
N PRO A 171 3.39 -6.82 6.06
CA PRO A 171 2.14 -7.55 5.89
C PRO A 171 1.62 -8.16 7.21
N SER A 172 2.51 -8.76 7.98
CA SER A 172 2.19 -9.50 9.21
C SER A 172 2.22 -8.62 10.46
N ILE A 173 3.21 -7.75 10.57
CA ILE A 173 3.45 -6.92 11.77
C ILE A 173 2.47 -5.73 11.86
N CYS A 174 1.95 -5.24 10.73
CA CYS A 174 0.96 -4.17 10.74
C CYS A 174 -0.33 -4.53 11.50
N LEU A 175 -0.65 -5.80 11.64
CA LEU A 175 -1.82 -6.26 12.41
C LEU A 175 -1.78 -5.82 13.88
N PHE A 176 -0.59 -5.60 14.44
CA PHE A 176 -0.44 -5.09 15.80
C PHE A 176 -0.97 -3.65 15.98
N GLU A 177 -1.18 -2.89 14.91
CA GLU A 177 -1.91 -1.61 15.00
C GLU A 177 -3.37 -1.79 15.43
N GLY A 178 -3.92 -2.98 15.28
CA GLY A 178 -5.22 -3.39 15.78
C GLY A 178 -5.19 -4.02 17.17
N THR A 179 -4.12 -3.85 17.94
CA THR A 179 -3.93 -4.38 19.29
C THR A 179 -3.27 -3.34 20.18
N ASP A 180 -2.99 -3.69 21.44
CA ASP A 180 -2.21 -2.86 22.38
C ASP A 180 -0.69 -3.15 22.34
N VAL A 181 -0.25 -4.07 21.50
CA VAL A 181 1.15 -4.45 21.35
C VAL A 181 1.91 -3.42 20.54
N SER A 182 3.08 -2.99 21.03
CA SER A 182 3.99 -2.15 20.26
C SER A 182 4.61 -2.95 19.11
N LEU A 183 4.59 -2.37 17.91
CA LEU A 183 5.23 -2.92 16.71
C LEU A 183 6.55 -2.20 16.37
N GLY A 184 7.16 -1.58 17.38
CA GLY A 184 8.46 -0.95 17.26
C GLY A 184 8.45 0.49 16.74
N ARG A 185 7.28 1.11 16.47
CA ARG A 185 7.22 2.55 16.20
C ARG A 185 7.83 3.32 17.38
N GLY A 186 8.58 4.39 17.09
CA GLY A 186 9.30 5.14 18.12
C GLY A 186 10.60 4.48 18.60
N THR A 187 11.13 3.53 17.82
CA THR A 187 12.44 2.89 18.03
C THR A 187 13.26 2.89 16.74
N GLY A 188 14.48 2.38 16.78
CA GLY A 188 15.30 2.14 15.57
C GLY A 188 14.81 0.98 14.68
N LEU A 189 13.82 0.19 15.13
CA LEU A 189 13.33 -1.02 14.44
C LEU A 189 11.81 -1.03 14.24
N PRO A 190 11.20 0.02 13.64
CA PRO A 190 9.76 0.03 13.39
C PRO A 190 9.39 -1.11 12.42
N PHE A 191 8.30 -1.83 12.72
CA PHE A 191 7.80 -3.01 12.00
C PHE A 191 8.79 -4.19 11.91
N GLN A 192 9.87 -4.17 12.70
CA GLN A 192 10.87 -5.22 12.74
C GLN A 192 10.97 -5.89 14.12
N GLN A 193 10.04 -5.57 15.00
CA GLN A 193 9.92 -6.12 16.35
C GLN A 193 8.50 -5.92 16.86
N TYR A 194 8.11 -6.69 17.88
CA TYR A 194 6.86 -6.46 18.61
C TYR A 194 7.05 -6.79 20.08
N GLY A 195 6.25 -6.17 20.95
CA GLY A 195 6.30 -6.44 22.38
C GLY A 195 5.36 -5.57 23.20
N HIS A 196 5.21 -5.95 24.45
CA HIS A 196 4.33 -5.28 25.40
C HIS A 196 4.94 -5.35 26.81
N PRO A 197 4.69 -4.39 27.73
CA PRO A 197 5.23 -4.44 29.10
C PRO A 197 4.89 -5.72 29.86
N GLN A 198 3.76 -6.33 29.60
CA GLN A 198 3.31 -7.57 30.27
C GLN A 198 3.80 -8.87 29.61
N MET A 199 4.53 -8.81 28.50
CA MET A 199 5.12 -10.00 27.84
C MET A 199 6.45 -10.39 28.51
N THR A 200 6.46 -10.55 29.82
CA THR A 200 7.67 -10.72 30.64
C THR A 200 8.43 -12.04 30.43
N GLY A 201 7.83 -13.00 29.71
CA GLY A 201 8.49 -14.26 29.34
C GLY A 201 9.60 -14.15 28.26
N TYR A 202 9.74 -12.97 27.61
CA TYR A 202 10.73 -12.74 26.57
C TYR A 202 11.99 -12.08 27.11
N LYS A 203 13.16 -12.52 26.60
CA LYS A 203 14.47 -11.94 26.98
C LYS A 203 14.77 -10.62 26.28
N TYR A 204 14.23 -10.42 25.06
CA TYR A 204 14.43 -9.21 24.30
C TYR A 204 13.52 -8.10 24.84
N SER A 205 14.06 -6.89 24.93
CA SER A 205 13.28 -5.73 25.39
C SER A 205 13.65 -4.46 24.63
N PHE A 206 12.71 -3.49 24.60
CA PHE A 206 12.89 -2.18 23.99
C PHE A 206 11.95 -1.16 24.62
N ILE A 207 12.23 0.12 24.42
CA ILE A 207 11.40 1.20 24.92
C ILE A 207 11.02 2.11 23.76
N PRO A 208 9.72 2.20 23.36
CA PRO A 208 9.26 3.18 22.39
C PRO A 208 9.40 4.61 22.92
N ARG A 209 9.87 5.53 22.09
CA ARG A 209 10.03 6.95 22.40
C ARG A 209 9.31 7.81 21.36
N SER A 210 8.96 9.05 21.73
CA SER A 210 8.49 10.03 20.75
C SER A 210 9.64 10.43 19.83
N VAL A 211 9.49 10.18 18.53
CA VAL A 211 10.47 10.53 17.49
C VAL A 211 9.74 11.14 16.28
N PRO A 212 10.43 11.88 15.39
CA PRO A 212 9.86 12.27 14.10
C PRO A 212 9.31 11.06 13.35
N GLY A 213 8.09 11.16 12.79
CA GLY A 213 7.38 10.04 12.16
C GLY A 213 6.62 9.10 13.11
N ALA A 214 6.83 9.21 14.45
CA ALA A 214 6.10 8.47 15.47
C ALA A 214 6.04 9.26 16.80
N LYS A 215 5.25 10.35 16.82
CA LYS A 215 5.15 11.24 18.00
C LYS A 215 4.51 10.57 19.22
N LYS A 216 3.56 9.67 18.99
CA LYS A 216 2.81 8.93 20.03
C LYS A 216 2.76 7.44 19.70
N PRO A 217 3.91 6.72 19.74
CA PRO A 217 3.91 5.28 19.49
C PRO A 217 3.16 4.52 20.61
N PRO A 218 2.57 3.35 20.30
CA PRO A 218 2.04 2.46 21.34
C PRO A 218 3.09 2.15 22.40
N GLN A 219 2.68 2.07 23.68
CA GLN A 219 3.54 1.80 24.84
C GLN A 219 4.69 2.81 25.01
N ILE A 220 4.45 4.07 24.65
CA ILE A 220 5.46 5.15 24.77
C ILE A 220 6.07 5.22 26.18
N ASN A 221 7.40 5.28 26.26
CA ASN A 221 8.19 5.33 27.49
C ASN A 221 8.09 4.12 28.42
N GLN A 222 7.42 3.03 28.00
CA GLN A 222 7.34 1.79 28.77
C GLN A 222 8.38 0.77 28.29
N LEU A 223 8.95 0.01 29.21
CA LEU A 223 9.81 -1.14 28.86
C LEU A 223 8.92 -2.26 28.35
N CYS A 224 9.02 -2.59 27.07
CA CYS A 224 8.33 -3.69 26.43
C CYS A 224 9.25 -4.89 26.31
N PHE A 225 8.71 -6.08 26.59
CA PHE A 225 9.37 -7.36 26.32
C PHE A 225 8.72 -7.99 25.08
N GLY A 226 9.48 -8.71 24.27
CA GLY A 226 8.95 -9.29 23.03
C GLY A 226 9.99 -9.92 22.13
N VAL A 227 9.82 -9.77 20.82
CA VAL A 227 10.59 -10.45 19.79
C VAL A 227 11.23 -9.43 18.84
N ASN A 228 12.52 -9.65 18.54
CA ASN A 228 13.26 -8.93 17.50
C ASN A 228 13.31 -9.77 16.22
N LEU A 229 12.78 -9.21 15.13
CA LEU A 229 12.71 -9.85 13.81
C LEU A 229 13.72 -9.24 12.80
N SER A 230 14.51 -8.25 13.21
CA SER A 230 15.40 -7.52 12.30
C SER A 230 16.48 -8.41 11.65
N HIS A 231 16.80 -9.52 12.28
CA HIS A 231 17.82 -10.48 11.80
C HIS A 231 17.22 -11.70 11.08
N LYS A 232 15.88 -11.76 10.96
CA LYS A 232 15.24 -12.88 10.27
C LYS A 232 15.58 -12.83 8.77
N PRO A 233 15.96 -13.95 8.13
CA PRO A 233 16.26 -13.97 6.70
C PRO A 233 15.08 -13.50 5.85
N GLN A 234 15.32 -12.56 4.94
CA GLN A 234 14.26 -11.97 4.11
C GLN A 234 13.53 -13.01 3.26
N GLU A 235 14.26 -13.98 2.71
CA GLU A 235 13.68 -15.08 1.93
C GLU A 235 12.72 -15.95 2.77
N GLU A 236 13.01 -16.14 4.05
CA GLU A 236 12.11 -16.85 4.96
C GLU A 236 10.82 -16.03 5.20
N ILE A 237 10.94 -14.71 5.39
CA ILE A 237 9.80 -13.82 5.58
C ILE A 237 8.90 -13.86 4.35
N ILE A 238 9.48 -13.70 3.16
CA ILE A 238 8.75 -13.70 1.89
C ILE A 238 8.08 -15.06 1.64
N LYS A 239 8.77 -16.16 1.91
CA LYS A 239 8.23 -17.52 1.77
C LYS A 239 7.04 -17.77 2.72
N ARG A 240 7.07 -17.21 3.93
CA ARG A 240 5.96 -17.32 4.89
C ARG A 240 4.76 -16.46 4.46
N GLY A 241 5.00 -15.36 3.76
CA GLY A 241 3.96 -14.46 3.30
C GLY A 241 3.26 -13.71 4.43
N PHE A 242 1.93 -13.67 4.41
CA PHE A 242 1.09 -13.11 5.47
C PHE A 242 1.01 -14.10 6.64
N ASP A 243 1.85 -13.89 7.63
CA ASP A 243 2.11 -14.83 8.74
C ASP A 243 1.43 -14.34 10.04
N LEU A 244 0.42 -15.06 10.50
CA LEU A 244 -0.31 -14.75 11.73
C LEU A 244 0.39 -15.27 12.99
N THR A 245 1.48 -16.04 12.86
CA THR A 245 2.17 -16.63 14.03
C THR A 245 2.63 -15.58 15.04
N TYR A 246 3.01 -14.38 14.58
CA TYR A 246 3.43 -13.29 15.45
C TYR A 246 2.27 -12.75 16.32
N VAL A 247 1.10 -12.58 15.73
CA VAL A 247 -0.10 -12.13 16.47
C VAL A 247 -0.61 -13.22 17.40
N ILE A 248 -0.63 -14.47 16.93
CA ILE A 248 -1.02 -15.64 17.74
C ILE A 248 -0.08 -15.80 18.94
N ASP A 249 1.24 -15.64 18.74
CA ASP A 249 2.24 -15.69 19.80
C ASP A 249 1.98 -14.60 20.86
N ALA A 250 1.83 -13.35 20.46
CA ALA A 250 1.56 -12.24 21.36
C ALA A 250 0.21 -12.40 22.10
N TYR A 251 -0.83 -12.87 21.41
CA TYR A 251 -2.15 -13.15 22.00
C TYR A 251 -2.06 -14.17 23.15
N ARG A 252 -1.35 -15.27 22.89
CA ARG A 252 -1.15 -16.35 23.89
C ARG A 252 -0.34 -15.86 25.09
N ASN A 253 0.71 -15.08 24.84
CA ASN A 253 1.62 -14.61 25.91
C ASN A 253 1.01 -13.52 26.77
N LEU A 254 0.21 -12.61 26.21
CA LEU A 254 -0.50 -11.58 26.98
C LEU A 254 -1.69 -12.14 27.77
N ASN A 255 -2.35 -13.17 27.25
CA ASN A 255 -3.46 -13.88 27.89
C ASN A 255 -4.55 -12.94 28.45
N VAL A 256 -4.92 -11.92 27.70
CA VAL A 256 -5.94 -10.92 28.08
C VAL A 256 -7.30 -11.13 27.40
N GLY A 257 -7.46 -12.23 26.67
CA GLY A 257 -8.67 -12.61 25.97
C GLY A 257 -9.08 -11.57 24.92
N GLU A 258 -10.38 -11.27 24.84
CA GLU A 258 -10.92 -10.33 23.84
C GLU A 258 -10.29 -8.94 23.88
N ARG A 259 -9.82 -8.51 25.05
CA ARG A 259 -9.17 -7.20 25.23
C ARG A 259 -7.87 -7.02 24.42
N PHE A 260 -7.33 -8.11 23.86
CA PHE A 260 -6.16 -8.04 22.98
C PHE A 260 -6.44 -7.28 21.68
N PHE A 261 -7.66 -7.41 21.16
CA PHE A 261 -8.03 -6.86 19.86
C PHE A 261 -8.83 -5.55 20.01
N THR A 262 -8.51 -4.58 19.18
CA THR A 262 -9.35 -3.39 19.00
C THR A 262 -10.24 -3.58 17.76
N PRO A 263 -11.30 -2.77 17.57
CA PRO A 263 -12.10 -2.81 16.34
C PRO A 263 -11.31 -2.53 15.06
N PHE A 264 -10.10 -2.00 15.20
CA PHE A 264 -9.21 -1.73 14.05
C PHE A 264 -8.57 -3.00 13.50
N PHE A 265 -8.40 -4.05 14.31
CA PHE A 265 -7.87 -5.33 13.88
C PHE A 265 -8.66 -5.93 12.72
N THR A 266 -9.99 -6.00 12.87
CA THR A 266 -10.88 -6.51 11.82
C THR A 266 -10.81 -5.69 10.54
N LYS A 267 -10.63 -4.35 10.63
CA LYS A 267 -10.45 -3.48 9.46
C LYS A 267 -9.13 -3.77 8.74
N LEU A 268 -8.05 -4.06 9.47
CA LEU A 268 -6.75 -4.42 8.90
C LEU A 268 -6.80 -5.80 8.22
N VAL A 269 -7.33 -6.80 8.92
CA VAL A 269 -7.46 -8.16 8.40
C VAL A 269 -8.51 -8.22 7.27
N GLY A 270 -9.59 -7.45 7.37
CA GLY A 270 -10.64 -7.35 6.37
C GLY A 270 -11.72 -8.42 6.43
N VAL A 271 -11.70 -9.27 7.46
CA VAL A 271 -12.65 -10.35 7.73
C VAL A 271 -12.78 -10.56 9.23
N ASP A 272 -13.88 -11.16 9.71
CA ASP A 272 -14.12 -11.35 11.16
C ASP A 272 -13.63 -12.70 11.71
N TYR A 273 -13.55 -13.73 10.86
CA TYR A 273 -13.23 -15.08 11.33
C TYR A 273 -11.79 -15.22 11.84
N VAL A 274 -10.84 -14.42 11.35
CA VAL A 274 -9.43 -14.52 11.78
C VAL A 274 -9.29 -14.23 13.26
N GLN A 275 -9.90 -13.16 13.76
CA GLN A 275 -9.90 -12.85 15.18
C GLN A 275 -10.53 -13.98 16.01
N LYS A 276 -11.69 -14.49 15.60
CA LYS A 276 -12.41 -15.58 16.27
C LYS A 276 -11.55 -16.85 16.35
N MET A 277 -10.96 -17.23 15.23
CA MET A 277 -10.12 -18.44 15.15
C MET A 277 -8.85 -18.33 16.01
N ILE A 278 -8.24 -17.14 16.10
CA ILE A 278 -7.11 -16.90 17.02
C ILE A 278 -7.56 -17.10 18.47
N MET A 279 -8.72 -16.57 18.85
CA MET A 279 -9.29 -16.71 20.20
C MET A 279 -9.68 -18.17 20.52
N GLU A 280 -10.08 -18.95 19.51
CA GLU A 280 -10.33 -20.38 19.60
C GLU A 280 -9.04 -21.23 19.68
N GLY A 281 -7.86 -20.59 19.61
CA GLY A 281 -6.56 -21.26 19.68
C GLY A 281 -6.12 -21.95 18.39
N ARG A 282 -6.73 -21.66 17.24
CA ARG A 282 -6.37 -22.23 15.95
C ARG A 282 -4.96 -21.85 15.53
N SER A 283 -4.34 -22.72 14.77
CA SER A 283 -3.01 -22.48 14.18
C SER A 283 -3.07 -21.50 13.00
N ASN A 284 -1.93 -20.92 12.65
CA ASN A 284 -1.77 -20.10 11.44
C ASN A 284 -2.22 -20.86 10.18
N GLU A 285 -1.88 -22.14 10.08
CA GLU A 285 -2.18 -23.02 8.94
C GLU A 285 -3.70 -23.26 8.80
N GLU A 286 -4.39 -23.53 9.90
CA GLU A 286 -5.85 -23.69 9.93
C GLU A 286 -6.55 -22.40 9.49
N ILE A 287 -6.12 -21.25 10.00
CA ILE A 287 -6.71 -19.94 9.64
C ILE A 287 -6.42 -19.62 8.18
N ARG A 288 -5.21 -19.86 7.69
CA ARG A 288 -4.81 -19.66 6.29
C ARG A 288 -5.64 -20.50 5.32
N ALA A 289 -6.01 -21.73 5.69
CA ALA A 289 -6.82 -22.59 4.85
C ALA A 289 -8.19 -21.98 4.55
N VAL A 290 -8.76 -21.17 5.45
CA VAL A 290 -10.10 -20.58 5.27
C VAL A 290 -10.15 -19.57 4.13
N TRP A 291 -9.12 -18.77 3.92
CA TRP A 291 -9.14 -17.77 2.85
C TRP A 291 -8.64 -18.26 1.49
N GLN A 292 -8.08 -19.48 1.40
CA GLN A 292 -7.51 -19.97 0.15
C GLN A 292 -8.51 -19.97 -1.03
N PRO A 293 -9.79 -20.40 -0.87
CA PRO A 293 -10.73 -20.41 -1.99
C PRO A 293 -10.96 -19.02 -2.60
N GLU A 294 -11.12 -17.98 -1.76
CA GLU A 294 -11.32 -16.61 -2.24
C GLU A 294 -10.01 -16.02 -2.81
N LEU A 295 -8.87 -16.39 -2.25
CA LEU A 295 -7.56 -15.97 -2.74
C LEU A 295 -7.28 -16.52 -4.15
N GLU A 296 -7.66 -17.79 -4.44
CA GLU A 296 -7.52 -18.36 -5.79
C GLU A 296 -8.43 -17.64 -6.80
N LYS A 297 -9.68 -17.33 -6.44
CA LYS A 297 -10.57 -16.53 -7.29
C LYS A 297 -9.96 -15.16 -7.62
N TYR A 298 -9.37 -14.50 -6.60
CA TYR A 298 -8.68 -13.24 -6.82
C TYR A 298 -7.47 -13.38 -7.73
N LYS A 299 -6.64 -14.42 -7.56
CA LYS A 299 -5.48 -14.68 -8.44
C LYS A 299 -5.90 -14.87 -9.89
N GLU A 300 -7.01 -15.56 -10.15
CA GLU A 300 -7.58 -15.72 -11.50
C GLU A 300 -8.03 -14.38 -12.10
N MET A 301 -8.78 -13.59 -11.32
CA MET A 301 -9.23 -12.27 -11.72
C MET A 301 -8.03 -11.34 -12.00
N ARG A 302 -7.03 -11.33 -11.11
CA ARG A 302 -5.79 -10.53 -11.21
C ARG A 302 -5.03 -10.79 -12.52
N ARG A 303 -4.96 -12.03 -13.00
CA ARG A 303 -4.19 -12.41 -14.21
C ARG A 303 -4.55 -11.61 -15.45
N LYS A 304 -5.80 -11.16 -15.58
CA LYS A 304 -6.30 -10.36 -16.71
C LYS A 304 -5.62 -8.98 -16.82
N TYR A 305 -5.09 -8.49 -15.71
CA TYR A 305 -4.59 -7.11 -15.56
C TYR A 305 -3.07 -7.02 -15.42
N LEU A 306 -2.37 -8.18 -15.46
CA LEU A 306 -0.92 -8.20 -15.37
C LEU A 306 -0.28 -7.60 -16.62
N ILE A 307 0.55 -6.58 -16.41
CA ILE A 307 1.40 -5.96 -17.42
C ILE A 307 2.76 -6.66 -17.48
N TYR A 308 3.21 -7.17 -16.32
CA TYR A 308 4.51 -7.78 -16.15
C TYR A 308 4.41 -9.30 -16.05
N LYS A 309 5.44 -9.99 -16.54
CA LYS A 309 5.51 -11.44 -16.51
C LYS A 309 5.52 -11.96 -15.06
N GLU A 310 4.84 -13.07 -14.85
CA GLU A 310 4.86 -13.88 -13.64
C GLU A 310 5.53 -15.22 -13.97
N GLU A 311 6.54 -15.64 -13.19
CA GLU A 311 7.19 -16.94 -13.43
C GLU A 311 6.24 -18.10 -13.17
N GLY A 312 6.25 -19.10 -14.05
CA GLY A 312 5.40 -20.29 -13.95
C GLY A 312 4.03 -20.19 -14.63
N VAL A 313 3.66 -19.02 -15.18
CA VAL A 313 2.44 -18.88 -15.99
C VAL A 313 2.83 -18.90 -17.47
N SER A 314 2.54 -20.00 -18.16
CA SER A 314 2.66 -20.09 -19.63
C SER A 314 1.81 -18.99 -20.26
N SER A 315 2.44 -18.13 -21.08
CA SER A 315 1.78 -17.04 -21.81
C SER A 315 0.91 -17.59 -22.94
N LYS A 316 -0.23 -18.18 -22.61
CA LYS A 316 -1.31 -18.42 -23.58
C LYS A 316 -2.28 -17.26 -23.51
N GLY A 317 -2.15 -16.31 -24.43
CA GLY A 317 -3.21 -15.41 -24.86
C GLY A 317 -3.38 -14.12 -24.08
N VAL A 318 -2.35 -13.26 -24.02
CA VAL A 318 -2.59 -11.82 -23.88
C VAL A 318 -2.37 -11.19 -25.24
N SER A 319 -3.46 -11.05 -26.00
CA SER A 319 -3.48 -10.23 -27.21
C SER A 319 -3.25 -8.77 -26.80
N SER A 320 -2.13 -8.21 -27.23
CA SER A 320 -1.80 -6.78 -27.09
C SER A 320 -2.70 -5.92 -28.00
N LYS A 321 -3.99 -5.83 -27.65
CA LYS A 321 -4.90 -4.87 -28.26
C LYS A 321 -5.12 -3.74 -27.26
N GLY A 322 -4.38 -2.63 -27.43
CA GLY A 322 -4.66 -1.40 -26.69
C GLY A 322 -3.47 -0.57 -26.22
N VAL A 323 -2.23 -0.90 -26.59
CA VAL A 323 -1.11 0.03 -26.35
C VAL A 323 -0.75 0.71 -27.68
N SER A 324 -1.41 1.85 -27.96
CA SER A 324 -1.08 2.68 -29.11
C SER A 324 0.20 3.47 -28.83
N SER A 325 1.34 2.95 -29.26
CA SER A 325 2.57 3.72 -29.40
C SER A 325 2.48 4.60 -30.65
N LYS A 326 1.80 5.72 -30.59
CA LYS A 326 1.96 6.76 -31.62
C LYS A 326 3.27 7.46 -31.35
N GLY A 327 4.27 7.14 -32.16
CA GLY A 327 5.54 7.86 -32.23
C GLY A 327 5.28 9.34 -32.53
N VAL A 328 5.81 10.21 -31.67
CA VAL A 328 5.83 11.65 -31.90
C VAL A 328 6.85 11.91 -33.02
N SER A 329 6.37 12.07 -34.25
CA SER A 329 7.13 12.59 -35.37
C SER A 329 7.34 14.09 -35.14
N SER A 330 8.59 14.48 -34.89
CA SER A 330 8.99 15.87 -34.77
C SER A 330 8.90 16.56 -36.14
N LYS A 331 7.81 17.28 -36.41
CA LYS A 331 7.80 18.29 -37.47
C LYS A 331 8.40 19.58 -36.93
N ARG A 332 9.64 19.87 -37.32
CA ARG A 332 10.23 21.20 -37.18
C ARG A 332 9.40 22.20 -37.97
N SER A 333 8.70 23.11 -37.33
CA SER A 333 8.18 24.31 -37.95
C SER A 333 9.18 25.44 -37.82
N LYS A 334 9.59 25.96 -39.00
CA LYS A 334 10.48 27.13 -39.15
C LYS A 334 9.78 28.39 -38.68
N GLY A 335 10.46 29.13 -37.89
CA GLY A 335 10.51 30.56 -37.63
C GLY A 335 9.31 31.46 -37.84
N ARG A 336 8.93 32.13 -36.76
CA ARG A 336 8.49 33.54 -36.83
C ARG A 336 9.19 34.33 -35.71
N ARG A 337 10.12 35.21 -36.13
CA ARG A 337 10.68 36.26 -35.27
C ARG A 337 9.57 37.27 -34.95
N SER A 338 9.30 37.50 -33.67
CA SER A 338 8.58 38.67 -33.22
C SER A 338 9.49 39.64 -32.53
N LYS A 339 9.44 40.90 -32.95
CA LYS A 339 10.23 42.04 -32.54
C LYS A 339 9.96 42.41 -31.07
N VAL A 340 11.03 42.58 -30.33
CA VAL A 340 11.07 43.23 -29.02
C VAL A 340 10.82 44.71 -29.22
N VAL A 341 9.78 45.28 -28.58
CA VAL A 341 9.62 46.72 -28.39
C VAL A 341 9.94 47.02 -26.93
N LYS A 342 11.03 47.79 -26.71
CA LYS A 342 11.33 48.41 -25.43
C LYS A 342 10.36 49.57 -25.16
N ARG A 343 9.75 49.55 -24.01
CA ARG A 343 9.50 50.75 -23.18
C ARG A 343 9.39 50.31 -21.71
#